data_cce880255f1f7cd8c2ca0660b0acd8d5
#
_entry.id   cce880255f1f7cd8c2ca0660b0acd8d5
#
_cell.length_a   1.000
_cell.length_b   1.000
_cell.length_c   1.000
_cell.angle_alpha   90.00
_cell.angle_beta   90.00
_cell.angle_gamma   90.00
#
_symmetry.space_group_name_H-M   'P 1'
#
loop_
_entity.id
_entity.type
_entity.pdbx_description
1 polymer ?
#
loop_
_entity_poly.entity_id
_entity_poly.type
_entity_poly.pdbx_seq_one_letter_code
_entity_poly.pdbx_strand_id
1 'polypeptide(L)'
;MVAMLLVAAGVAVAGRFPTNGTNFGFWSLVPPVVALVLAFALRDVIAALFIGIALGGVISGKLNIVQEFLIPSIGSPGFALILLVYLWALGGLIGLWTRTGGALRFADWAGAKVARGPRSAKFFAWVMGLVFHQGGTISTVLTGATVRPVGDRHRVSHEELSYIVDSTASPAATIIPFNVWPIYVGGLVAGTVPVIATQEEAIGFFFKAVPFNFYAIFAVLLTLLLAWEKWPWVPRRMREAMRRARETGELDRDGAEPMAAEELTVLRLPEGYQPSLVDFFGPIGTLLAVAVIPFVVTFYIQGNRESPSLPIAEAFVLAVLAGMGIALARGMKLRHVMDGFVDGCKGVTIGALVLALAVTLKSVADALGTADYVVQTIGPWVSPVALPAVLLLVTMFVAFSTGTSWGTYAVLFPVAMPLAWSVHPDPAFLTLCFAAVTGGSVFGDQCSPISDTTILSSVATGCDLMDHVTTQLPLAMMAAAGAAALYTVLAAFIV
;
A
#
# COMPACT_ATOMS: atom_id res chain seq x y z
N MET A 1 36.56 -3.76 -13.90
CA MET A 1 36.76 -2.88 -15.09
C MET A 1 35.45 -2.29 -15.59
N VAL A 2 34.41 -3.10 -15.93
CA VAL A 2 33.10 -2.56 -16.41
C VAL A 2 32.45 -1.62 -15.39
N ALA A 3 32.37 -1.99 -14.12
CA ALA A 3 31.81 -1.13 -13.06
C ALA A 3 32.57 0.21 -12.93
N MET A 4 33.90 0.20 -13.02
CA MET A 4 34.69 1.44 -12.97
C MET A 4 34.44 2.33 -14.21
N LEU A 5 34.26 1.74 -15.38
CA LEU A 5 33.90 2.48 -16.60
C LEU A 5 32.51 3.09 -16.52
N LEU A 6 31.54 2.35 -15.96
CA LEU A 6 30.19 2.86 -15.74
C LEU A 6 30.15 4.01 -14.72
N VAL A 7 30.92 3.89 -13.64
CA VAL A 7 31.08 4.97 -12.65
C VAL A 7 31.73 6.20 -13.28
N ALA A 8 32.83 6.01 -14.03
CA ALA A 8 33.53 7.10 -14.72
C ALA A 8 32.61 7.79 -15.77
N ALA A 9 31.85 7.02 -16.54
CA ALA A 9 30.86 7.56 -17.48
C ALA A 9 29.76 8.33 -16.76
N GLY A 10 29.24 7.78 -15.66
CA GLY A 10 28.24 8.44 -14.81
C GLY A 10 28.75 9.79 -14.27
N VAL A 11 29.99 9.82 -13.75
CA VAL A 11 30.61 11.07 -13.28
C VAL A 11 30.80 12.08 -14.41
N ALA A 12 31.18 11.63 -15.63
CA ALA A 12 31.42 12.49 -16.76
C ALA A 12 30.14 13.19 -17.29
N VAL A 13 28.99 12.57 -17.12
CA VAL A 13 27.70 13.11 -17.59
C VAL A 13 26.82 13.69 -16.48
N ALA A 14 27.25 13.54 -15.22
CA ALA A 14 26.49 13.99 -14.05
C ALA A 14 26.18 15.49 -14.14
N GLY A 15 24.90 15.84 -13.89
CA GLY A 15 24.44 17.23 -13.90
C GLY A 15 24.46 17.93 -15.25
N ARG A 16 24.75 17.22 -16.36
CA ARG A 16 24.71 17.80 -17.73
C ARG A 16 23.35 17.69 -18.40
N PHE A 17 22.37 17.15 -17.71
CA PHE A 17 21.02 17.01 -18.24
C PHE A 17 20.28 18.35 -18.23
N PRO A 18 19.51 18.66 -19.29
CA PRO A 18 18.78 19.90 -19.37
C PRO A 18 17.68 19.95 -18.31
N THR A 19 17.55 21.13 -17.69
CA THR A 19 16.47 21.44 -16.74
C THR A 19 15.80 22.75 -17.12
N ASN A 20 14.50 22.87 -16.89
CA ASN A 20 13.76 24.10 -17.05
C ASN A 20 13.66 24.92 -15.74
N GLY A 21 14.41 24.52 -14.71
CA GLY A 21 14.42 25.14 -13.38
C GLY A 21 13.43 24.53 -12.39
N THR A 22 12.36 23.85 -12.85
CA THR A 22 11.38 23.16 -12.00
C THR A 22 11.47 21.64 -12.13
N ASN A 23 11.84 21.14 -13.30
CA ASN A 23 12.01 19.71 -13.54
C ASN A 23 13.08 19.45 -14.62
N PHE A 24 13.48 18.19 -14.74
CA PHE A 24 14.44 17.72 -15.73
C PHE A 24 13.78 17.22 -17.04
N GLY A 25 12.56 17.66 -17.32
CA GLY A 25 11.83 17.24 -18.51
C GLY A 25 11.67 15.72 -18.56
N PHE A 26 11.81 15.15 -19.77
CA PHE A 26 11.76 13.70 -19.99
C PHE A 26 12.73 12.91 -19.08
N TRP A 27 13.88 13.48 -18.73
CA TRP A 27 14.88 12.82 -17.88
C TRP A 27 14.39 12.56 -16.46
N SER A 28 13.41 13.32 -15.98
CA SER A 28 12.81 13.07 -14.66
C SER A 28 12.07 11.74 -14.58
N LEU A 29 11.58 11.20 -15.71
CA LEU A 29 10.93 9.90 -15.77
C LEU A 29 11.90 8.72 -15.78
N VAL A 30 13.16 8.94 -16.17
CA VAL A 30 14.13 7.85 -16.37
C VAL A 30 14.34 7.01 -15.12
N PRO A 31 14.60 7.55 -13.92
CA PRO A 31 14.84 6.75 -12.73
C PRO A 31 13.66 5.84 -12.35
N PRO A 32 12.42 6.32 -12.20
CA PRO A 32 11.29 5.46 -11.82
C PRO A 32 10.93 4.48 -12.94
N VAL A 33 11.00 4.89 -14.22
CA VAL A 33 10.69 3.99 -15.35
C VAL A 33 11.74 2.89 -15.47
N VAL A 34 13.04 3.21 -15.33
CA VAL A 34 14.11 2.19 -15.40
C VAL A 34 14.00 1.25 -14.20
N ALA A 35 13.76 1.75 -12.98
CA ALA A 35 13.54 0.89 -11.82
C ALA A 35 12.36 -0.05 -12.06
N LEU A 36 11.26 0.46 -12.60
CA LEU A 36 10.09 -0.36 -12.94
C LEU A 36 10.42 -1.44 -13.98
N VAL A 37 11.00 -1.05 -15.12
CA VAL A 37 11.34 -1.98 -16.21
C VAL A 37 12.33 -3.05 -15.74
N LEU A 38 13.35 -2.65 -14.96
CA LEU A 38 14.33 -3.60 -14.42
C LEU A 38 13.73 -4.52 -13.35
N ALA A 39 12.80 -4.05 -12.53
CA ALA A 39 12.10 -4.90 -11.57
C ALA A 39 11.37 -6.06 -12.28
N PHE A 40 10.71 -5.78 -13.40
CA PHE A 40 10.09 -6.83 -14.24
C PHE A 40 11.10 -7.69 -14.99
N ALA A 41 12.15 -7.08 -15.56
CA ALA A 41 13.11 -7.79 -16.41
C ALA A 41 14.07 -8.68 -15.61
N LEU A 42 14.58 -8.19 -14.49
CA LEU A 42 15.55 -8.88 -13.66
C LEU A 42 14.88 -9.78 -12.59
N ARG A 43 13.61 -9.54 -12.30
CA ARG A 43 12.88 -10.11 -11.15
C ARG A 43 13.59 -9.85 -9.81
N ASP A 44 14.33 -8.74 -9.75
CA ASP A 44 15.07 -8.30 -8.57
C ASP A 44 14.74 -6.83 -8.33
N VAL A 45 13.84 -6.59 -7.37
CA VAL A 45 13.36 -5.26 -7.02
C VAL A 45 14.45 -4.43 -6.36
N ILE A 46 15.32 -5.06 -5.54
CA ILE A 46 16.39 -4.38 -4.82
C ILE A 46 17.40 -3.80 -5.81
N ALA A 47 17.90 -4.63 -6.74
CA ALA A 47 18.82 -4.18 -7.79
C ALA A 47 18.19 -3.09 -8.68
N ALA A 48 16.93 -3.25 -9.04
CA ALA A 48 16.20 -2.28 -9.87
C ALA A 48 16.08 -0.92 -9.20
N LEU A 49 15.73 -0.88 -7.92
CA LEU A 49 15.63 0.35 -7.13
C LEU A 49 17.00 1.02 -6.97
N PHE A 50 18.06 0.28 -6.67
CA PHE A 50 19.42 0.83 -6.60
C PHE A 50 19.85 1.47 -7.91
N ILE A 51 19.61 0.81 -9.05
CA ILE A 51 19.95 1.35 -10.37
C ILE A 51 19.14 2.63 -10.63
N GLY A 52 17.85 2.64 -10.34
CA GLY A 52 17.00 3.83 -10.46
C GLY A 52 17.53 5.01 -9.64
N ILE A 53 17.86 4.78 -8.37
CA ILE A 53 18.45 5.79 -7.48
C ILE A 53 19.78 6.31 -8.04
N ALA A 54 20.67 5.41 -8.47
CA ALA A 54 21.97 5.79 -9.04
C ALA A 54 21.81 6.64 -10.30
N LEU A 55 20.90 6.28 -11.21
CA LEU A 55 20.57 7.07 -12.40
C LEU A 55 20.04 8.47 -12.04
N GLY A 56 19.17 8.54 -11.03
CA GLY A 56 18.68 9.82 -10.55
C GLY A 56 19.78 10.71 -9.96
N GLY A 57 20.73 10.12 -9.25
CA GLY A 57 21.93 10.82 -8.79
C GLY A 57 22.78 11.39 -9.95
N VAL A 58 22.96 10.62 -11.03
CA VAL A 58 23.66 11.06 -12.24
C VAL A 58 22.88 12.20 -12.93
N ILE A 59 21.58 12.06 -13.12
CA ILE A 59 20.75 13.07 -13.81
C ILE A 59 20.70 14.38 -13.01
N SER A 60 20.51 14.31 -11.71
CA SER A 60 20.46 15.49 -10.84
C SER A 60 21.84 16.12 -10.58
N GLY A 61 22.93 15.44 -10.92
CA GLY A 61 24.30 15.84 -10.58
C GLY A 61 24.68 15.56 -9.11
N LYS A 62 23.81 14.90 -8.36
CA LYS A 62 24.00 14.57 -6.94
C LYS A 62 24.55 13.15 -6.78
N LEU A 63 25.85 13.01 -7.08
CA LEU A 63 26.51 11.70 -7.12
C LEU A 63 26.67 11.04 -5.74
N ASN A 64 26.69 11.81 -4.67
CA ASN A 64 26.67 11.26 -3.32
C ASN A 64 25.25 10.89 -2.91
N ILE A 65 24.69 9.86 -3.57
CA ILE A 65 23.32 9.40 -3.34
C ILE A 65 23.03 9.03 -1.89
N VAL A 66 24.07 8.68 -1.11
CA VAL A 66 23.93 8.34 0.31
C VAL A 66 23.53 9.59 1.10
N GLN A 67 24.27 10.68 0.96
CA GLN A 67 24.03 11.92 1.70
C GLN A 67 22.86 12.73 1.13
N GLU A 68 22.66 12.69 -0.19
CA GLU A 68 21.67 13.53 -0.85
C GLU A 68 20.26 12.93 -0.83
N PHE A 69 20.14 11.60 -0.86
CA PHE A 69 18.86 10.92 -0.97
C PHE A 69 18.64 9.86 0.11
N LEU A 70 19.58 8.93 0.31
CA LEU A 70 19.37 7.79 1.19
C LEU A 70 19.20 8.22 2.65
N ILE A 71 20.19 8.94 3.22
CA ILE A 71 20.12 9.38 4.62
C ILE A 71 18.91 10.28 4.88
N PRO A 72 18.61 11.31 4.07
CA PRO A 72 17.42 12.13 4.29
C PRO A 72 16.11 11.35 4.25
N SER A 73 16.01 10.33 3.38
CA SER A 73 14.81 9.50 3.25
C SER A 73 14.63 8.55 4.42
N ILE A 74 15.63 7.74 4.74
CA ILE A 74 15.54 6.73 5.81
C ILE A 74 15.77 7.32 7.22
N GLY A 75 16.46 8.45 7.34
CA GLY A 75 16.64 9.19 8.58
C GLY A 75 15.44 10.05 8.96
N SER A 76 14.36 10.02 8.18
CA SER A 76 13.15 10.77 8.48
C SER A 76 12.37 10.12 9.64
N PRO A 77 11.68 10.94 10.49
CA PRO A 77 10.79 10.40 11.52
C PRO A 77 9.71 9.47 10.96
N GLY A 78 9.21 9.76 9.74
CA GLY A 78 8.23 8.92 9.06
C GLY A 78 8.77 7.53 8.75
N PHE A 79 9.99 7.43 8.20
CA PHE A 79 10.59 6.13 7.92
C PHE A 79 10.96 5.37 9.21
N ALA A 80 11.47 6.08 10.23
CA ALA A 80 11.72 5.47 11.54
C ALA A 80 10.44 4.87 12.14
N LEU A 81 9.32 5.56 12.03
CA LEU A 81 8.01 5.06 12.45
C LEU A 81 7.61 3.79 11.68
N ILE A 82 7.78 3.77 10.36
CA ILE A 82 7.48 2.60 9.54
C ILE A 82 8.37 1.42 9.92
N LEU A 83 9.67 1.64 10.00
CA LEU A 83 10.63 0.57 10.29
C LEU A 83 10.48 0.02 11.71
N LEU A 84 10.59 0.90 12.72
CA LEU A 84 10.70 0.49 14.12
C LEU A 84 9.35 0.09 14.70
N VAL A 85 8.27 0.74 14.26
CA VAL A 85 6.96 0.52 14.86
C VAL A 85 6.12 -0.42 13.98
N TYR A 86 5.99 -0.13 12.70
CA TYR A 86 5.10 -0.97 11.88
C TYR A 86 5.76 -2.28 11.45
N LEU A 87 6.96 -2.24 10.86
CA LEU A 87 7.59 -3.47 10.38
C LEU A 87 8.10 -4.36 11.52
N TRP A 88 8.86 -3.81 12.47
CA TRP A 88 9.40 -4.64 13.55
C TRP A 88 8.34 -5.05 14.58
N ALA A 89 7.39 -4.16 14.92
CA ALA A 89 6.30 -4.58 15.78
C ALA A 89 5.40 -5.61 15.10
N LEU A 90 5.09 -5.43 13.80
CA LEU A 90 4.38 -6.44 13.03
C LEU A 90 5.14 -7.76 12.98
N GLY A 91 6.40 -7.73 12.52
CA GLY A 91 7.24 -8.93 12.45
C GLY A 91 7.30 -9.63 13.80
N GLY A 92 7.57 -8.86 14.85
CA GLY A 92 7.59 -9.36 16.22
C GLY A 92 6.26 -9.97 16.66
N LEU A 93 5.13 -9.36 16.29
CA LEU A 93 3.80 -9.90 16.59
C LEU A 93 3.53 -11.21 15.86
N ILE A 94 3.87 -11.30 14.55
CA ILE A 94 3.77 -12.53 13.76
C ILE A 94 4.67 -13.62 14.38
N GLY A 95 5.91 -13.26 14.73
CA GLY A 95 6.83 -14.18 15.38
C GLY A 95 6.33 -14.69 16.74
N LEU A 96 5.70 -13.83 17.54
CA LEU A 96 5.04 -14.21 18.79
C LEU A 96 3.86 -15.16 18.52
N TRP A 97 3.01 -14.88 17.55
CA TRP A 97 1.89 -15.76 17.19
C TRP A 97 2.37 -17.13 16.69
N THR A 98 3.43 -17.15 15.92
CA THR A 98 4.08 -18.41 15.48
C THR A 98 4.67 -19.16 16.67
N ARG A 99 5.39 -18.47 17.55
CA ARG A 99 6.06 -19.08 18.72
C ARG A 99 5.09 -19.57 19.77
N THR A 100 3.97 -18.85 19.99
CA THR A 100 2.89 -19.25 20.92
C THR A 100 1.93 -20.27 20.31
N GLY A 101 1.95 -20.44 18.98
CA GLY A 101 0.93 -21.19 18.26
C GLY A 101 -0.44 -20.48 18.22
N GLY A 102 -0.49 -19.20 18.60
CA GLY A 102 -1.72 -18.41 18.61
C GLY A 102 -2.34 -18.28 17.22
N ALA A 103 -1.51 -18.07 16.19
CA ALA A 103 -1.96 -18.01 14.80
C ALA A 103 -2.58 -19.35 14.33
N LEU A 104 -1.94 -20.47 14.63
CA LEU A 104 -2.50 -21.80 14.32
C LEU A 104 -3.82 -22.03 15.04
N ARG A 105 -3.89 -21.69 16.34
CA ARG A 105 -5.12 -21.86 17.11
C ARG A 105 -6.26 -20.99 16.59
N PHE A 106 -5.95 -19.77 16.12
CA PHE A 106 -6.92 -18.90 15.44
C PHE A 106 -7.38 -19.51 14.11
N ALA A 107 -6.44 -20.02 13.29
CA ALA A 107 -6.76 -20.68 12.04
C ALA A 107 -7.69 -21.89 12.25
N ASP A 108 -7.43 -22.71 13.29
CA ASP A 108 -8.29 -23.83 13.68
C ASP A 108 -9.70 -23.37 14.07
N TRP A 109 -9.79 -22.33 14.90
CA TRP A 109 -11.08 -21.78 15.32
C TRP A 109 -11.86 -21.17 14.16
N ALA A 110 -11.19 -20.34 13.32
CA ALA A 110 -11.80 -19.71 12.17
C ALA A 110 -12.20 -20.71 11.09
N GLY A 111 -11.33 -21.70 10.82
CA GLY A 111 -11.62 -22.80 9.92
C GLY A 111 -12.84 -23.61 10.32
N ALA A 112 -13.05 -23.79 11.63
CA ALA A 112 -14.19 -24.54 12.13
C ALA A 112 -15.51 -23.75 12.12
N LYS A 113 -15.45 -22.40 12.27
CA LYS A 113 -16.67 -21.58 12.46
C LYS A 113 -16.94 -20.56 11.36
N VAL A 114 -15.89 -19.96 10.77
CA VAL A 114 -16.00 -18.84 9.82
C VAL A 114 -15.67 -19.27 8.41
N ALA A 115 -14.52 -19.90 8.21
CA ALA A 115 -14.05 -20.35 6.93
C ALA A 115 -14.21 -21.87 6.81
N ARG A 116 -15.03 -22.31 5.87
CA ARG A 116 -15.32 -23.73 5.61
C ARG A 116 -14.70 -24.24 4.30
N GLY A 117 -13.96 -23.38 3.59
CA GLY A 117 -13.33 -23.67 2.32
C GLY A 117 -12.70 -22.42 1.71
N PRO A 118 -12.06 -22.53 0.53
CA PRO A 118 -11.32 -21.42 -0.06
C PRO A 118 -12.15 -20.14 -0.27
N ARG A 119 -13.39 -20.27 -0.73
CA ARG A 119 -14.30 -19.11 -0.96
C ARG A 119 -14.62 -18.37 0.34
N SER A 120 -14.99 -19.09 1.40
CA SER A 120 -15.32 -18.49 2.67
C SER A 120 -14.08 -17.93 3.39
N ALA A 121 -12.89 -18.52 3.20
CA ALA A 121 -11.63 -17.97 3.68
C ALA A 121 -11.29 -16.64 2.98
N LYS A 122 -11.45 -16.58 1.66
CA LYS A 122 -11.26 -15.34 0.88
C LYS A 122 -12.28 -14.27 1.22
N PHE A 123 -13.54 -14.65 1.39
CA PHE A 123 -14.58 -13.73 1.85
C PHE A 123 -14.29 -13.18 3.25
N PHE A 124 -13.82 -14.03 4.16
CA PHE A 124 -13.36 -13.60 5.46
C PHE A 124 -12.21 -12.60 5.36
N ALA A 125 -11.22 -12.87 4.49
CA ALA A 125 -10.12 -11.94 4.24
C ALA A 125 -10.62 -10.57 3.72
N TRP A 126 -11.56 -10.58 2.78
CA TRP A 126 -12.17 -9.38 2.24
C TRP A 126 -12.91 -8.57 3.31
N VAL A 127 -13.70 -9.23 4.16
CA VAL A 127 -14.40 -8.57 5.28
C VAL A 127 -13.39 -7.95 6.26
N MET A 128 -12.34 -8.70 6.62
CA MET A 128 -11.32 -8.20 7.53
C MET A 128 -10.58 -6.98 6.97
N GLY A 129 -10.31 -6.94 5.67
CA GLY A 129 -9.75 -5.77 5.00
C GLY A 129 -10.64 -4.53 5.12
N LEU A 130 -11.95 -4.69 4.95
CA LEU A 130 -12.91 -3.59 5.17
C LEU A 130 -13.01 -3.16 6.64
N VAL A 131 -12.90 -4.10 7.58
CA VAL A 131 -12.91 -3.79 9.02
C VAL A 131 -11.67 -2.98 9.43
N PHE A 132 -10.51 -3.29 8.85
CA PHE A 132 -9.25 -2.64 9.18
C PHE A 132 -8.88 -1.45 8.27
N HIS A 133 -9.82 -0.81 7.59
CA HIS A 133 -9.64 0.26 6.58
C HIS A 133 -8.99 1.58 7.08
N GLN A 134 -8.23 1.58 8.16
CA GLN A 134 -7.70 2.80 8.82
C GLN A 134 -6.65 3.58 8.01
N GLY A 135 -6.21 3.05 6.88
CA GLY A 135 -5.20 3.62 5.97
C GLY A 135 -4.42 2.49 5.31
N GLY A 136 -3.87 2.74 4.13
CA GLY A 136 -3.26 1.70 3.30
C GLY A 136 -2.30 0.77 4.06
N THR A 137 -1.24 1.33 4.62
CA THR A 137 -0.15 0.61 5.29
C THR A 137 -0.62 -0.26 6.47
N ILE A 138 -1.45 0.31 7.36
CA ILE A 138 -1.91 -0.38 8.58
C ILE A 138 -2.91 -1.47 8.22
N SER A 139 -3.78 -1.18 7.30
CA SER A 139 -4.80 -2.11 6.82
C SER A 139 -4.16 -3.38 6.25
N THR A 140 -3.12 -3.24 5.39
CA THR A 140 -2.42 -4.39 4.78
C THR A 140 -1.80 -5.30 5.83
N VAL A 141 -1.13 -4.69 6.81
CA VAL A 141 -0.44 -5.38 7.88
C VAL A 141 -1.39 -6.18 8.76
N LEU A 142 -2.42 -5.50 9.28
CA LEU A 142 -3.40 -6.11 10.19
C LEU A 142 -4.19 -7.21 9.49
N THR A 143 -4.68 -6.92 8.30
CA THR A 143 -5.47 -7.88 7.53
C THR A 143 -4.63 -9.09 7.17
N GLY A 144 -3.44 -8.89 6.55
CA GLY A 144 -2.58 -9.97 6.09
C GLY A 144 -2.21 -10.94 7.22
N ALA A 145 -1.69 -10.41 8.34
CA ALA A 145 -1.31 -11.24 9.49
C ALA A 145 -2.51 -12.00 10.10
N THR A 146 -3.70 -11.40 10.05
CA THR A 146 -4.92 -12.04 10.58
C THR A 146 -5.44 -13.15 9.66
N VAL A 147 -5.40 -12.93 8.33
CA VAL A 147 -6.08 -13.83 7.39
C VAL A 147 -5.18 -14.91 6.80
N ARG A 148 -3.85 -14.72 6.80
CA ARG A 148 -2.89 -15.68 6.26
C ARG A 148 -3.07 -17.09 6.84
N PRO A 149 -3.10 -17.32 8.17
CA PRO A 149 -3.26 -18.68 8.72
C PRO A 149 -4.57 -19.37 8.28
N VAL A 150 -5.62 -18.57 8.03
CA VAL A 150 -6.89 -19.08 7.53
C VAL A 150 -6.80 -19.43 6.04
N GLY A 151 -6.16 -18.55 5.25
CA GLY A 151 -5.91 -18.78 3.83
C GLY A 151 -5.09 -20.01 3.56
N ASP A 152 -3.96 -20.17 4.27
CA ASP A 152 -3.03 -21.30 4.15
C ASP A 152 -3.76 -22.63 4.42
N ARG A 153 -4.51 -22.68 5.50
CA ARG A 153 -5.28 -23.87 5.87
C ARG A 153 -6.30 -24.28 4.81
N HIS A 154 -6.88 -23.31 4.10
CA HIS A 154 -7.91 -23.55 3.09
C HIS A 154 -7.38 -23.55 1.65
N ARG A 155 -6.05 -23.65 1.47
CA ARG A 155 -5.38 -23.70 0.16
C ARG A 155 -5.76 -22.51 -0.73
N VAL A 156 -5.74 -21.30 -0.15
CA VAL A 156 -5.79 -20.04 -0.87
C VAL A 156 -4.35 -19.66 -1.20
N SER A 157 -4.03 -19.44 -2.46
CA SER A 157 -2.67 -19.04 -2.84
C SER A 157 -2.29 -17.69 -2.23
N HIS A 158 -0.99 -17.48 -1.97
CA HIS A 158 -0.53 -16.23 -1.39
C HIS A 158 -0.78 -15.05 -2.35
N GLU A 159 -0.79 -15.28 -3.65
CA GLU A 159 -1.15 -14.28 -4.65
C GLU A 159 -2.63 -13.85 -4.54
N GLU A 160 -3.57 -14.80 -4.34
CA GLU A 160 -4.98 -14.48 -4.09
C GLU A 160 -5.13 -13.66 -2.81
N LEU A 161 -4.42 -14.10 -1.76
CA LEU A 161 -4.53 -13.49 -0.44
C LEU A 161 -3.95 -12.08 -0.42
N SER A 162 -2.76 -11.88 -1.02
CA SER A 162 -2.14 -10.57 -1.18
C SER A 162 -3.02 -9.61 -1.97
N TYR A 163 -3.59 -10.07 -3.08
CA TYR A 163 -4.53 -9.26 -3.86
C TYR A 163 -5.74 -8.82 -3.04
N ILE A 164 -6.32 -9.71 -2.24
CA ILE A 164 -7.48 -9.36 -1.40
C ILE A 164 -7.06 -8.33 -0.34
N VAL A 165 -5.94 -8.56 0.33
CA VAL A 165 -5.43 -7.68 1.40
C VAL A 165 -5.13 -6.29 0.85
N ASP A 166 -4.42 -6.20 -0.25
CA ASP A 166 -4.00 -4.92 -0.86
C ASP A 166 -5.19 -4.15 -1.44
N SER A 167 -6.07 -4.84 -2.17
CA SER A 167 -7.27 -4.21 -2.77
C SER A 167 -8.31 -3.76 -1.73
N THR A 168 -8.30 -4.31 -0.54
CA THR A 168 -9.17 -3.88 0.58
C THR A 168 -8.46 -2.93 1.56
N ALA A 169 -7.22 -2.52 1.27
CA ALA A 169 -6.47 -1.54 2.05
C ALA A 169 -6.68 -0.11 1.51
N SER A 170 -5.79 0.37 0.64
CA SER A 170 -5.85 1.75 0.13
C SER A 170 -7.14 2.06 -0.63
N PRO A 171 -7.67 1.21 -1.53
CA PRO A 171 -8.96 1.47 -2.15
C PRO A 171 -10.11 1.58 -1.14
N ALA A 172 -10.19 0.65 -0.17
CA ALA A 172 -11.24 0.68 0.84
C ALA A 172 -11.16 1.94 1.72
N ALA A 173 -9.95 2.40 2.07
CA ALA A 173 -9.75 3.59 2.87
C ALA A 173 -10.27 4.88 2.20
N THR A 174 -10.37 4.93 0.87
CA THR A 174 -10.91 6.09 0.15
C THR A 174 -12.43 6.04 -0.10
N ILE A 175 -13.05 4.87 0.11
CA ILE A 175 -14.51 4.73 0.02
C ILE A 175 -15.20 4.58 1.39
N ILE A 176 -14.43 4.27 2.45
CA ILE A 176 -14.88 4.30 3.84
C ILE A 176 -14.13 5.44 4.54
N PRO A 177 -14.59 6.70 4.44
CA PRO A 177 -13.77 7.89 4.72
C PRO A 177 -13.71 8.25 6.21
N PHE A 178 -13.75 7.25 7.11
CA PHE A 178 -13.59 7.44 8.55
C PHE A 178 -12.13 7.17 8.97
N ASN A 179 -11.19 7.89 8.33
CA ASN A 179 -9.75 7.75 8.51
C ASN A 179 -9.04 9.08 8.21
N VAL A 180 -7.71 9.04 8.01
CA VAL A 180 -6.89 10.26 7.80
C VAL A 180 -7.11 10.96 6.46
N TRP A 181 -7.63 10.27 5.42
CA TRP A 181 -7.66 10.79 4.06
C TRP A 181 -8.51 12.04 3.87
N PRO A 182 -9.75 12.14 4.39
CA PRO A 182 -10.55 13.36 4.25
C PRO A 182 -9.87 14.60 4.84
N ILE A 183 -9.16 14.42 5.96
CA ILE A 183 -8.46 15.51 6.65
C ILE A 183 -7.23 15.93 5.84
N TYR A 184 -6.42 14.96 5.41
CA TYR A 184 -5.21 15.21 4.64
C TYR A 184 -5.54 15.88 3.29
N VAL A 185 -6.43 15.28 2.51
CA VAL A 185 -6.85 15.82 1.21
C VAL A 185 -7.57 17.14 1.39
N GLY A 186 -8.39 17.27 2.43
CA GLY A 186 -9.04 18.54 2.79
C GLY A 186 -8.05 19.68 2.95
N GLY A 187 -6.92 19.43 3.63
CA GLY A 187 -5.84 20.41 3.77
C GLY A 187 -5.18 20.80 2.45
N LEU A 188 -5.15 19.91 1.45
CA LEU A 188 -4.54 20.17 0.14
C LEU A 188 -5.46 20.94 -0.81
N VAL A 189 -6.78 20.77 -0.69
CA VAL A 189 -7.75 21.37 -1.63
C VAL A 189 -8.45 22.60 -1.09
N ALA A 190 -8.40 22.86 0.22
CA ALA A 190 -8.99 24.04 0.83
C ALA A 190 -8.41 25.33 0.20
N GLY A 191 -9.28 26.24 -0.22
CA GLY A 191 -8.90 27.49 -0.86
C GLY A 191 -8.45 27.38 -2.32
N THR A 192 -8.43 26.19 -2.93
CA THR A 192 -7.98 26.03 -4.33
C THR A 192 -9.04 26.43 -5.36
N VAL A 193 -10.31 26.37 -4.98
CA VAL A 193 -11.45 26.74 -5.83
C VAL A 193 -12.53 27.45 -4.98
N PRO A 194 -13.38 28.30 -5.58
CA PRO A 194 -14.37 29.08 -4.81
C PRO A 194 -15.38 28.25 -4.00
N VAL A 195 -15.69 27.05 -4.46
CA VAL A 195 -16.67 26.15 -3.82
C VAL A 195 -16.05 25.26 -2.73
N ILE A 196 -14.76 25.40 -2.49
CA ILE A 196 -14.00 24.69 -1.43
C ILE A 196 -13.10 25.73 -0.76
N ALA A 197 -13.69 26.70 -0.05
CA ALA A 197 -12.94 27.81 0.55
C ALA A 197 -12.27 27.40 1.87
N THR A 198 -12.88 26.50 2.62
CA THR A 198 -12.42 26.08 3.95
C THR A 198 -12.06 24.60 4.00
N GLN A 199 -11.31 24.21 5.03
CA GLN A 199 -10.97 22.80 5.27
C GLN A 199 -12.21 21.96 5.58
N GLU A 200 -13.19 22.51 6.28
CA GLU A 200 -14.44 21.80 6.59
C GLU A 200 -15.24 21.52 5.31
N GLU A 201 -15.35 22.50 4.42
CA GLU A 201 -15.97 22.31 3.10
C GLU A 201 -15.21 21.27 2.27
N ALA A 202 -13.88 21.28 2.32
CA ALA A 202 -13.05 20.32 1.62
C ALA A 202 -13.26 18.89 2.14
N ILE A 203 -13.34 18.70 3.46
CA ILE A 203 -13.69 17.42 4.08
C ILE A 203 -15.08 16.98 3.64
N GLY A 204 -16.06 17.87 3.71
CA GLY A 204 -17.43 17.61 3.24
C GLY A 204 -17.48 17.24 1.74
N PHE A 205 -16.63 17.88 0.93
CA PHE A 205 -16.50 17.60 -0.49
C PHE A 205 -15.90 16.20 -0.73
N PHE A 206 -14.93 15.77 0.07
CA PHE A 206 -14.39 14.40 0.01
C PHE A 206 -15.51 13.37 0.21
N PHE A 207 -16.37 13.55 1.23
CA PHE A 207 -17.50 12.64 1.46
C PHE A 207 -18.49 12.61 0.28
N LYS A 208 -18.72 13.77 -0.35
CA LYS A 208 -19.58 13.85 -1.56
C LYS A 208 -18.95 13.13 -2.76
N ALA A 209 -17.62 13.09 -2.84
CA ALA A 209 -16.89 12.46 -3.93
C ALA A 209 -16.81 10.92 -3.79
N VAL A 210 -17.00 10.35 -2.58
CA VAL A 210 -16.91 8.90 -2.34
C VAL A 210 -17.73 8.06 -3.33
N PRO A 211 -19.01 8.34 -3.61
CA PRO A 211 -19.81 7.54 -4.56
C PRO A 211 -19.27 7.60 -6.00
N PHE A 212 -18.43 8.56 -6.31
CA PHE A 212 -17.81 8.78 -7.61
C PHE A 212 -16.38 8.24 -7.69
N ASN A 213 -15.84 7.70 -6.61
CA ASN A 213 -14.52 7.06 -6.62
C ASN A 213 -14.59 5.68 -7.28
N PHE A 214 -14.83 5.69 -8.61
CA PHE A 214 -15.14 4.47 -9.37
C PHE A 214 -13.99 3.47 -9.36
N TYR A 215 -12.73 3.95 -9.39
CA TYR A 215 -11.59 3.03 -9.32
C TYR A 215 -11.62 2.21 -8.04
N ALA A 216 -11.69 2.86 -6.89
CA ALA A 216 -11.69 2.17 -5.61
C ALA A 216 -12.92 1.27 -5.43
N ILE A 217 -14.10 1.73 -5.86
CA ILE A 217 -15.34 0.93 -5.84
C ILE A 217 -15.17 -0.33 -6.69
N PHE A 218 -14.67 -0.20 -7.92
CA PHE A 218 -14.48 -1.35 -8.81
C PHE A 218 -13.38 -2.27 -8.32
N ALA A 219 -12.27 -1.77 -7.78
CA ALA A 219 -11.21 -2.59 -7.20
C ALA A 219 -11.73 -3.46 -6.05
N VAL A 220 -12.47 -2.86 -5.10
CA VAL A 220 -13.06 -3.59 -3.96
C VAL A 220 -14.13 -4.59 -4.41
N LEU A 221 -14.98 -4.22 -5.39
CA LEU A 221 -16.00 -5.12 -5.93
C LEU A 221 -15.41 -6.28 -6.74
N LEU A 222 -14.39 -6.02 -7.59
CA LEU A 222 -13.70 -7.08 -8.33
C LEU A 222 -13.02 -8.07 -7.38
N THR A 223 -12.45 -7.57 -6.30
CA THR A 223 -11.85 -8.41 -5.25
C THR A 223 -12.90 -9.32 -4.59
N LEU A 224 -14.09 -8.79 -4.30
CA LEU A 224 -15.20 -9.58 -3.77
C LEU A 224 -15.65 -10.66 -4.78
N LEU A 225 -15.80 -10.30 -6.06
CA LEU A 225 -16.18 -11.23 -7.11
C LEU A 225 -15.12 -12.33 -7.32
N LEU A 226 -13.83 -11.99 -7.21
CA LEU A 226 -12.74 -12.97 -7.22
C LEU A 226 -12.82 -13.88 -5.99
N ALA A 227 -13.01 -13.31 -4.80
CA ALA A 227 -13.12 -14.09 -3.56
C ALA A 227 -14.26 -15.11 -3.62
N TRP A 228 -15.39 -14.74 -4.23
CA TRP A 228 -16.53 -15.64 -4.45
C TRP A 228 -16.40 -16.53 -5.72
N GLU A 229 -15.30 -16.35 -6.50
CA GLU A 229 -15.07 -17.09 -7.76
C GLU A 229 -16.19 -16.88 -8.80
N LYS A 230 -16.78 -15.72 -8.79
CA LYS A 230 -17.84 -15.33 -9.73
C LYS A 230 -17.35 -14.43 -10.85
N TRP A 231 -16.08 -13.97 -10.80
CA TRP A 231 -15.50 -13.15 -11.85
C TRP A 231 -15.10 -14.02 -13.06
N PRO A 232 -15.69 -13.83 -14.25
CA PRO A 232 -15.44 -14.70 -15.40
C PRO A 232 -14.07 -14.48 -16.06
N TRP A 233 -13.53 -13.26 -15.96
CA TRP A 233 -12.28 -12.87 -16.64
C TRP A 233 -11.10 -12.83 -15.67
N VAL A 234 -10.85 -13.92 -14.98
CA VAL A 234 -9.67 -14.03 -14.11
C VAL A 234 -8.41 -14.08 -14.98
N PRO A 235 -7.41 -13.20 -14.76
CA PRO A 235 -6.15 -13.22 -15.50
C PRO A 235 -5.44 -14.57 -15.39
N ARG A 236 -4.67 -14.92 -16.46
CA ARG A 236 -4.05 -16.24 -16.55
C ARG A 236 -3.20 -16.59 -15.33
N ARG A 237 -2.29 -15.69 -14.93
CA ARG A 237 -1.38 -15.94 -13.78
C ARG A 237 -2.15 -16.13 -12.47
N MET A 238 -3.15 -15.31 -12.21
CA MET A 238 -4.02 -15.48 -11.03
C MET A 238 -4.76 -16.82 -11.07
N ARG A 239 -5.28 -17.21 -12.24
CA ARG A 239 -5.98 -18.48 -12.41
C ARG A 239 -5.04 -19.68 -12.19
N GLU A 240 -3.79 -19.59 -12.65
CA GLU A 240 -2.75 -20.61 -12.43
C GLU A 240 -2.40 -20.71 -10.94
N ALA A 241 -2.26 -19.59 -10.23
CA ALA A 241 -2.04 -19.56 -8.77
C ALA A 241 -3.21 -20.24 -8.02
N MET A 242 -4.45 -19.83 -8.34
CA MET A 242 -5.66 -20.45 -7.77
C MET A 242 -5.72 -21.97 -7.99
N ARG A 243 -5.39 -22.41 -9.20
CA ARG A 243 -5.41 -23.83 -9.55
C ARG A 243 -4.31 -24.60 -8.81
N ARG A 244 -3.07 -24.10 -8.83
CA ARG A 244 -1.94 -24.69 -8.13
C ARG A 244 -2.28 -24.94 -6.66
N ALA A 245 -2.66 -23.90 -5.93
CA ALA A 245 -2.95 -24.01 -4.50
C ALA A 245 -4.05 -25.05 -4.19
N ARG A 246 -5.03 -25.22 -5.07
CA ARG A 246 -6.13 -26.17 -4.86
C ARG A 246 -5.78 -27.60 -5.21
N GLU A 247 -5.09 -27.80 -6.34
CA GLU A 247 -4.78 -29.12 -6.85
C GLU A 247 -3.57 -29.75 -6.13
N THR A 248 -2.49 -28.97 -5.94
CA THR A 248 -1.24 -29.48 -5.35
C THR A 248 -1.11 -29.16 -3.85
N GLY A 249 -1.78 -28.12 -3.37
CA GLY A 249 -1.60 -27.57 -2.02
C GLY A 249 -0.41 -26.62 -1.88
N GLU A 250 0.33 -26.37 -2.97
CA GLU A 250 1.43 -25.42 -3.01
C GLU A 250 0.89 -23.98 -3.09
N LEU A 251 1.13 -23.18 -2.05
CA LEU A 251 0.58 -21.83 -1.93
C LEU A 251 1.36 -20.80 -2.74
N ASP A 252 2.64 -21.07 -3.01
CA ASP A 252 3.54 -20.25 -3.80
C ASP A 252 3.95 -20.96 -5.09
N ARG A 253 4.43 -20.20 -6.06
CA ARG A 253 4.99 -20.72 -7.30
C ARG A 253 6.38 -21.31 -7.06
N ASP A 254 6.77 -22.32 -7.85
CA ASP A 254 8.14 -22.83 -7.87
C ASP A 254 9.15 -21.71 -8.11
N GLY A 255 10.15 -21.62 -7.24
CA GLY A 255 11.17 -20.58 -7.28
C GLY A 255 10.65 -19.19 -6.89
N ALA A 256 9.49 -19.10 -6.24
CA ALA A 256 9.07 -17.87 -5.57
C ALA A 256 10.01 -17.57 -4.40
N GLU A 257 10.25 -16.29 -4.17
CA GLU A 257 11.01 -15.77 -3.03
C GLU A 257 10.08 -14.97 -2.12
N PRO A 258 9.31 -15.64 -1.23
CA PRO A 258 8.40 -14.96 -0.32
C PRO A 258 9.13 -13.92 0.52
N MET A 259 8.55 -12.75 0.70
CA MET A 259 9.16 -11.67 1.48
C MET A 259 9.19 -11.96 2.99
N ALA A 260 8.46 -12.98 3.45
CA ALA A 260 8.55 -13.48 4.82
C ALA A 260 9.58 -14.61 4.89
N ALA A 261 10.51 -14.53 5.85
CA ALA A 261 11.52 -15.56 6.04
C ALA A 261 10.88 -16.89 6.49
N GLU A 262 11.53 -18.01 6.15
CA GLU A 262 11.11 -19.35 6.57
C GLU A 262 10.90 -19.49 8.08
N GLU A 263 11.66 -18.70 8.89
CA GLU A 263 11.54 -18.69 10.35
C GLU A 263 10.11 -18.34 10.82
N LEU A 264 9.32 -17.62 10.01
CA LEU A 264 7.93 -17.29 10.32
C LEU A 264 6.93 -18.42 9.94
N THR A 265 7.34 -19.35 9.10
CA THR A 265 6.47 -20.44 8.62
C THR A 265 6.65 -21.73 9.42
N VAL A 266 7.81 -21.95 10.04
CA VAL A 266 8.11 -23.15 10.84
C VAL A 266 7.59 -22.99 12.26
N LEU A 267 6.61 -23.81 12.61
CA LEU A 267 6.02 -23.81 13.95
C LEU A 267 6.98 -24.46 14.96
N ARG A 268 7.68 -23.64 15.76
CA ARG A 268 8.58 -24.09 16.84
C ARG A 268 7.95 -23.83 18.21
N LEU A 269 6.95 -24.62 18.55
CA LEU A 269 6.30 -24.53 19.86
C LEU A 269 7.27 -24.94 20.98
N PRO A 270 7.42 -24.13 22.04
CA PRO A 270 8.16 -24.54 23.23
C PRO A 270 7.48 -25.72 23.92
N GLU A 271 8.28 -26.66 24.45
CA GLU A 271 7.77 -27.79 25.21
C GLU A 271 6.89 -27.32 26.39
N GLY A 272 5.72 -27.92 26.52
CA GLY A 272 4.76 -27.65 27.60
C GLY A 272 3.89 -26.41 27.41
N TYR A 273 4.07 -25.60 26.38
CA TYR A 273 3.18 -24.44 26.13
C TYR A 273 1.92 -24.87 25.37
N GLN A 274 0.75 -24.47 25.87
CA GLN A 274 -0.55 -24.76 25.27
C GLN A 274 -1.07 -23.56 24.49
N PRO A 275 -1.16 -23.62 23.14
CA PRO A 275 -1.71 -22.53 22.33
C PRO A 275 -3.14 -22.17 22.68
N SER A 276 -3.44 -20.86 22.70
CA SER A 276 -4.78 -20.35 23.04
C SER A 276 -5.20 -19.23 22.10
N LEU A 277 -6.52 -19.04 21.95
CA LEU A 277 -7.07 -17.88 21.24
C LEU A 277 -6.67 -16.54 21.89
N VAL A 278 -6.39 -16.52 23.20
CA VAL A 278 -5.93 -15.32 23.91
C VAL A 278 -4.55 -14.89 23.38
N ASP A 279 -3.68 -15.82 22.99
CA ASP A 279 -2.38 -15.52 22.41
C ASP A 279 -2.49 -14.79 21.06
N PHE A 280 -3.61 -14.96 20.35
CA PHE A 280 -3.91 -14.30 19.09
C PHE A 280 -4.75 -13.04 19.28
N PHE A 281 -5.92 -13.15 19.91
CA PHE A 281 -6.85 -12.03 20.06
C PHE A 281 -6.44 -11.01 21.12
N GLY A 282 -5.65 -11.38 22.11
CA GLY A 282 -5.19 -10.46 23.15
C GLY A 282 -4.37 -9.30 22.58
N PRO A 283 -3.32 -9.56 21.81
CA PRO A 283 -2.56 -8.50 21.14
C PRO A 283 -3.39 -7.69 20.15
N ILE A 284 -4.23 -8.33 19.32
CA ILE A 284 -5.12 -7.64 18.38
C ILE A 284 -6.13 -6.77 19.11
N GLY A 285 -6.75 -7.30 20.16
CA GLY A 285 -7.68 -6.54 20.99
C GLY A 285 -7.04 -5.33 21.65
N THR A 286 -5.80 -5.46 22.09
CA THR A 286 -5.00 -4.33 22.62
C THR A 286 -4.74 -3.30 21.54
N LEU A 287 -4.31 -3.73 20.34
CA LEU A 287 -4.05 -2.85 19.21
C LEU A 287 -5.31 -2.06 18.83
N LEU A 288 -6.44 -2.76 18.65
CA LEU A 288 -7.71 -2.13 18.30
C LEU A 288 -8.21 -1.20 19.40
N ALA A 289 -8.12 -1.60 20.66
CA ALA A 289 -8.57 -0.77 21.77
C ALA A 289 -7.75 0.53 21.85
N VAL A 290 -6.43 0.44 21.76
CA VAL A 290 -5.54 1.61 21.83
C VAL A 290 -5.67 2.51 20.61
N ALA A 291 -5.88 1.95 19.41
CA ALA A 291 -6.05 2.75 18.19
C ALA A 291 -7.44 3.39 18.09
N VAL A 292 -8.50 2.62 18.37
CA VAL A 292 -9.89 3.02 18.08
C VAL A 292 -10.53 3.82 19.22
N ILE A 293 -10.30 3.44 20.49
CA ILE A 293 -10.95 4.13 21.61
C ILE A 293 -10.61 5.63 21.65
N PRO A 294 -9.33 6.05 21.58
CA PRO A 294 -8.99 7.47 21.56
C PRO A 294 -9.58 8.19 20.35
N PHE A 295 -9.62 7.55 19.18
CA PHE A 295 -10.25 8.11 18.01
C PHE A 295 -11.74 8.37 18.22
N VAL A 296 -12.49 7.38 18.70
CA VAL A 296 -13.93 7.52 18.98
C VAL A 296 -14.17 8.61 20.03
N VAL A 297 -13.37 8.63 21.09
CA VAL A 297 -13.50 9.64 22.15
C VAL A 297 -13.22 11.05 21.61
N THR A 298 -12.12 11.24 20.90
CA THR A 298 -11.73 12.58 20.43
C THR A 298 -12.64 13.07 19.30
N PHE A 299 -12.97 12.21 18.35
CA PHE A 299 -13.77 12.58 17.18
C PHE A 299 -15.25 12.76 17.48
N TYR A 300 -15.88 11.78 18.18
CA TYR A 300 -17.33 11.77 18.40
C TYR A 300 -17.74 12.37 19.75
N ILE A 301 -16.96 12.16 20.81
CA ILE A 301 -17.35 12.60 22.16
C ILE A 301 -16.84 14.01 22.43
N GLN A 302 -15.59 14.30 22.11
CA GLN A 302 -14.99 15.64 22.33
C GLN A 302 -15.23 16.59 21.17
N GLY A 303 -15.76 16.12 20.03
CA GLY A 303 -16.05 16.94 18.85
C GLY A 303 -14.79 17.48 18.12
N ASN A 304 -13.61 16.98 18.48
CA ASN A 304 -12.36 17.34 17.79
C ASN A 304 -12.24 16.59 16.48
N ARG A 305 -12.85 17.18 15.44
CA ARG A 305 -12.85 16.60 14.06
C ARG A 305 -11.63 16.97 13.25
N GLU A 306 -10.93 18.02 13.61
CA GLU A 306 -9.75 18.51 12.86
C GLU A 306 -8.50 17.68 13.14
N SER A 307 -8.35 17.19 14.38
CA SER A 307 -7.18 16.42 14.80
C SER A 307 -7.57 15.31 15.76
N PRO A 308 -8.31 14.27 15.30
CA PRO A 308 -8.65 13.15 16.14
C PRO A 308 -7.39 12.39 16.56
N SER A 309 -7.33 11.95 17.81
CA SER A 309 -6.20 11.18 18.32
C SER A 309 -6.21 9.77 17.73
N LEU A 310 -5.16 9.42 16.99
CA LEU A 310 -4.92 8.10 16.43
C LEU A 310 -3.55 7.59 16.87
N PRO A 311 -3.38 7.10 18.10
CA PRO A 311 -2.09 6.65 18.62
C PRO A 311 -1.73 5.25 18.07
N ILE A 312 -1.51 5.16 16.77
CA ILE A 312 -1.32 3.88 16.06
C ILE A 312 0.05 3.29 16.37
N ALA A 313 1.07 4.13 16.45
CA ALA A 313 2.42 3.72 16.82
C ALA A 313 2.42 3.06 18.21
N GLU A 314 1.80 3.73 19.17
CA GLU A 314 1.63 3.25 20.54
C GLU A 314 0.80 1.97 20.56
N ALA A 315 -0.25 1.88 19.73
CA ALA A 315 -1.09 0.70 19.62
C ALA A 315 -0.30 -0.53 19.18
N PHE A 316 0.60 -0.41 18.19
CA PHE A 316 1.47 -1.52 17.77
C PHE A 316 2.44 -1.95 18.87
N VAL A 317 3.11 -1.00 19.50
CA VAL A 317 4.07 -1.30 20.59
C VAL A 317 3.34 -1.97 21.76
N LEU A 318 2.20 -1.42 22.16
CA LEU A 318 1.43 -1.99 23.26
C LEU A 318 0.85 -3.37 22.90
N ALA A 319 0.48 -3.62 21.66
CA ALA A 319 0.04 -4.94 21.20
C ALA A 319 1.16 -5.99 21.32
N VAL A 320 2.40 -5.64 20.94
CA VAL A 320 3.56 -6.52 21.11
C VAL A 320 3.84 -6.79 22.58
N LEU A 321 3.85 -5.75 23.42
CA LEU A 321 4.05 -5.89 24.87
C LEU A 321 2.94 -6.73 25.51
N ALA A 322 1.69 -6.56 25.09
CA ALA A 322 0.58 -7.40 25.53
C ALA A 322 0.77 -8.86 25.11
N GLY A 323 1.20 -9.11 23.86
CA GLY A 323 1.51 -10.45 23.37
C GLY A 323 2.61 -11.13 24.19
N MET A 324 3.70 -10.39 24.47
CA MET A 324 4.78 -10.87 25.32
C MET A 324 4.30 -11.14 26.73
N GLY A 325 3.55 -10.20 27.34
CA GLY A 325 2.99 -10.34 28.68
C GLY A 325 2.03 -11.53 28.82
N ILE A 326 1.16 -11.74 27.84
CA ILE A 326 0.24 -12.89 27.78
C ILE A 326 1.05 -14.20 27.71
N ALA A 327 2.04 -14.30 26.82
CA ALA A 327 2.86 -15.49 26.68
C ALA A 327 3.62 -15.83 27.98
N LEU A 328 4.20 -14.81 28.63
CA LEU A 328 4.86 -14.96 29.94
C LEU A 328 3.88 -15.39 31.04
N ALA A 329 2.74 -14.73 31.16
CA ALA A 329 1.71 -15.06 32.16
C ALA A 329 1.15 -16.47 31.99
N ARG A 330 1.20 -17.01 30.77
CA ARG A 330 0.79 -18.38 30.43
C ARG A 330 1.92 -19.40 30.54
N GLY A 331 3.07 -19.00 31.09
CA GLY A 331 4.18 -19.89 31.45
C GLY A 331 5.25 -20.07 30.39
N MET A 332 5.23 -19.27 29.29
CA MET A 332 6.35 -19.27 28.33
C MET A 332 7.58 -18.61 28.97
N LYS A 333 8.75 -19.20 28.79
CA LYS A 333 10.02 -18.61 29.26
C LYS A 333 10.34 -17.35 28.45
N LEU A 334 10.86 -16.32 29.12
CA LEU A 334 11.25 -15.04 28.48
C LEU A 334 12.13 -15.24 27.24
N ARG A 335 13.09 -16.17 27.31
CA ARG A 335 13.96 -16.49 26.16
C ARG A 335 13.16 -16.85 24.93
N HIS A 336 12.17 -17.73 25.05
CA HIS A 336 11.32 -18.16 23.92
C HIS A 336 10.44 -17.05 23.38
N VAL A 337 9.96 -16.16 24.28
CA VAL A 337 9.22 -14.96 23.87
C VAL A 337 10.10 -14.02 23.02
N MET A 338 11.35 -13.77 23.52
CA MET A 338 12.29 -12.92 22.78
C MET A 338 12.79 -13.56 21.50
N ASP A 339 13.05 -14.88 21.48
CA ASP A 339 13.39 -15.60 20.24
C ASP A 339 12.26 -15.44 19.21
N GLY A 340 10.99 -15.62 19.60
CA GLY A 340 9.86 -15.41 18.70
C GLY A 340 9.78 -14.00 18.15
N PHE A 341 9.94 -12.99 19.00
CA PHE A 341 9.96 -11.58 18.58
C PHE A 341 11.08 -11.29 17.59
N VAL A 342 12.31 -11.70 17.91
CA VAL A 342 13.49 -11.45 17.06
C VAL A 342 13.38 -12.18 15.71
N ASP A 343 12.95 -13.44 15.72
CA ASP A 343 12.75 -14.22 14.48
C ASP A 343 11.70 -13.54 13.60
N GLY A 344 10.64 -13.02 14.20
CA GLY A 344 9.65 -12.22 13.51
C GLY A 344 10.22 -10.93 12.87
N CYS A 345 11.04 -10.19 13.59
CA CYS A 345 11.73 -9.00 13.07
C CYS A 345 12.65 -9.36 11.87
N LYS A 346 13.41 -10.46 11.97
CA LYS A 346 14.25 -10.96 10.85
C LYS A 346 13.41 -11.24 9.61
N GLY A 347 12.23 -11.84 9.80
CA GLY A 347 11.33 -12.19 8.72
C GLY A 347 10.84 -11.02 7.86
N VAL A 348 10.83 -9.81 8.40
CA VAL A 348 10.40 -8.60 7.67
C VAL A 348 11.56 -7.73 7.18
N THR A 349 12.81 -8.15 7.40
CA THR A 349 13.99 -7.33 7.08
C THR A 349 14.11 -7.04 5.57
N ILE A 350 13.81 -8.00 4.71
CA ILE A 350 13.85 -7.80 3.25
C ILE A 350 12.83 -6.74 2.85
N GLY A 351 11.59 -6.81 3.37
CA GLY A 351 10.56 -5.78 3.15
C GLY A 351 11.01 -4.39 3.62
N ALA A 352 11.68 -4.31 4.76
CA ALA A 352 12.24 -3.06 5.26
C ALA A 352 13.30 -2.48 4.31
N LEU A 353 14.17 -3.32 3.74
CA LEU A 353 15.19 -2.90 2.78
C LEU A 353 14.56 -2.39 1.48
N VAL A 354 13.60 -3.13 0.92
CA VAL A 354 12.88 -2.69 -0.30
C VAL A 354 12.18 -1.36 -0.05
N LEU A 355 11.53 -1.21 1.09
CA LEU A 355 10.85 0.03 1.45
C LEU A 355 11.84 1.21 1.61
N ALA A 356 13.00 0.99 2.23
CA ALA A 356 14.05 2.01 2.35
C ALA A 356 14.50 2.53 0.98
N LEU A 357 14.71 1.63 0.03
CA LEU A 357 15.07 1.98 -1.34
C LEU A 357 13.91 2.67 -2.09
N ALA A 358 12.67 2.22 -1.87
CA ALA A 358 11.49 2.81 -2.50
C ALA A 358 11.30 4.29 -2.07
N VAL A 359 11.38 4.60 -0.77
CA VAL A 359 11.29 5.99 -0.28
C VAL A 359 12.47 6.84 -0.74
N THR A 360 13.65 6.23 -0.94
CA THR A 360 14.82 6.91 -1.51
C THR A 360 14.60 7.24 -2.99
N LEU A 361 14.05 6.31 -3.78
CA LEU A 361 13.72 6.56 -5.18
C LEU A 361 12.62 7.64 -5.31
N LYS A 362 11.66 7.67 -4.38
CA LYS A 362 10.68 8.76 -4.29
C LYS A 362 11.36 10.11 -4.11
N SER A 363 12.30 10.23 -3.16
CA SER A 363 13.07 11.47 -2.95
C SER A 363 13.84 11.90 -4.19
N VAL A 364 14.37 10.95 -4.96
CA VAL A 364 14.99 11.19 -6.27
C VAL A 364 13.97 11.74 -7.27
N ALA A 365 12.80 11.12 -7.39
CA ALA A 365 11.73 11.56 -8.31
C ALA A 365 11.22 12.97 -7.96
N ASP A 366 11.07 13.27 -6.68
CA ASP A 366 10.71 14.61 -6.19
C ASP A 366 11.78 15.64 -6.57
N ALA A 367 13.06 15.33 -6.36
CA ALA A 367 14.18 16.21 -6.71
C ALA A 367 14.33 16.47 -8.21
N LEU A 368 13.87 15.54 -9.05
CA LEU A 368 13.87 15.68 -10.50
C LEU A 368 12.59 16.36 -11.05
N GLY A 369 11.60 16.63 -10.22
CA GLY A 369 10.32 17.21 -10.61
C GLY A 369 9.50 16.30 -11.53
N THR A 370 9.52 14.99 -11.29
CA THR A 370 8.83 13.96 -12.10
C THR A 370 7.34 14.26 -12.23
N ALA A 371 6.69 14.56 -11.11
CA ALA A 371 5.26 14.85 -11.09
C ALA A 371 4.91 16.13 -11.86
N ASP A 372 5.69 17.21 -11.66
CA ASP A 372 5.50 18.48 -12.38
C ASP A 372 5.62 18.31 -13.90
N TYR A 373 6.61 17.54 -14.34
CA TYR A 373 6.78 17.26 -15.76
C TYR A 373 5.57 16.55 -16.37
N VAL A 374 5.04 15.53 -15.71
CA VAL A 374 3.86 14.79 -16.17
C VAL A 374 2.66 15.72 -16.31
N VAL A 375 2.39 16.54 -15.29
CA VAL A 375 1.26 17.48 -15.29
C VAL A 375 1.39 18.51 -16.40
N GLN A 376 2.57 19.12 -16.56
CA GLN A 376 2.82 20.14 -17.59
C GLN A 376 2.72 19.59 -19.02
N THR A 377 3.11 18.33 -19.23
CA THR A 377 3.14 17.73 -20.57
C THR A 377 1.75 17.32 -21.05
N ILE A 378 0.90 16.84 -20.15
CA ILE A 378 -0.41 16.28 -20.49
C ILE A 378 -1.54 17.33 -20.43
N GLY A 379 -1.50 18.23 -19.45
CA GLY A 379 -2.59 19.17 -19.14
C GLY A 379 -3.13 19.99 -20.34
N PRO A 380 -2.28 20.57 -21.21
CA PRO A 380 -2.74 21.47 -22.28
C PRO A 380 -3.57 20.82 -23.40
N TRP A 381 -3.62 19.48 -23.46
CA TRP A 381 -4.18 18.75 -24.61
C TRP A 381 -5.55 18.12 -24.34
N VAL A 382 -6.18 18.42 -23.22
CA VAL A 382 -7.34 17.66 -22.74
C VAL A 382 -8.66 18.39 -22.94
N SER A 383 -9.65 17.69 -23.51
CA SER A 383 -11.03 18.18 -23.58
C SER A 383 -11.75 18.04 -22.22
N PRO A 384 -12.77 18.90 -21.91
CA PRO A 384 -13.52 18.80 -20.66
C PRO A 384 -14.13 17.43 -20.43
N VAL A 385 -14.70 16.81 -21.47
CA VAL A 385 -15.31 15.47 -21.39
C VAL A 385 -14.27 14.40 -21.02
N ALA A 386 -13.04 14.55 -21.49
CA ALA A 386 -11.96 13.60 -21.22
C ALA A 386 -11.22 13.89 -19.91
N LEU A 387 -11.33 15.11 -19.34
CA LEU A 387 -10.50 15.56 -18.23
C LEU A 387 -10.56 14.64 -17.00
N PRO A 388 -11.70 14.17 -16.49
CA PRO A 388 -11.72 13.28 -15.33
C PRO A 388 -10.99 11.95 -15.60
N ALA A 389 -11.17 11.36 -16.79
CA ALA A 389 -10.46 10.14 -17.18
C ALA A 389 -8.95 10.37 -17.33
N VAL A 390 -8.53 11.51 -17.90
CA VAL A 390 -7.13 11.88 -18.03
C VAL A 390 -6.51 12.15 -16.65
N LEU A 391 -7.20 12.83 -15.74
CA LEU A 391 -6.73 13.01 -14.37
C LEU A 391 -6.56 11.65 -13.67
N LEU A 392 -7.49 10.72 -13.84
CA LEU A 392 -7.32 9.35 -13.36
C LEU A 392 -6.01 8.75 -13.89
N LEU A 393 -5.80 8.75 -15.22
CA LEU A 393 -4.65 8.11 -15.85
C LEU A 393 -3.32 8.78 -15.48
N VAL A 394 -3.28 10.11 -15.46
CA VAL A 394 -2.09 10.86 -15.02
C VAL A 394 -1.77 10.56 -13.56
N THR A 395 -2.79 10.57 -12.71
CA THR A 395 -2.64 10.28 -11.29
C THR A 395 -2.18 8.85 -11.07
N MET A 396 -2.75 7.88 -11.79
CA MET A 396 -2.30 6.48 -11.78
C MET A 396 -0.83 6.36 -12.16
N PHE A 397 -0.41 7.04 -13.24
CA PHE A 397 0.97 7.00 -13.68
C PHE A 397 1.92 7.59 -12.64
N VAL A 398 1.58 8.74 -12.06
CA VAL A 398 2.39 9.39 -11.00
C VAL A 398 2.46 8.50 -9.76
N ALA A 399 1.31 8.02 -9.27
CA ALA A 399 1.25 7.18 -8.09
C ALA A 399 1.99 5.84 -8.27
N PHE A 400 1.86 5.22 -9.45
CA PHE A 400 2.57 3.99 -9.78
C PHE A 400 4.10 4.20 -9.85
N SER A 401 4.54 5.34 -10.40
CA SER A 401 5.96 5.68 -10.53
C SER A 401 6.60 6.10 -9.21
N THR A 402 5.84 6.70 -8.30
CA THR A 402 6.32 7.17 -6.99
C THR A 402 6.08 6.16 -5.86
N GLY A 403 5.17 5.21 -6.08
CA GLY A 403 4.78 4.21 -5.08
C GLY A 403 4.05 4.80 -3.87
N THR A 404 3.41 5.99 -4.00
CA THR A 404 2.74 6.60 -2.86
C THR A 404 1.55 7.48 -3.26
N SER A 405 0.41 7.28 -2.61
CA SER A 405 -0.74 8.17 -2.73
C SER A 405 -0.52 9.51 -2.01
N TRP A 406 0.18 9.54 -0.90
CA TRP A 406 0.43 10.77 -0.13
C TRP A 406 1.10 11.85 -0.96
N GLY A 407 2.25 11.53 -1.56
CA GLY A 407 2.98 12.45 -2.43
C GLY A 407 2.20 12.82 -3.69
N THR A 408 1.48 11.87 -4.25
CA THR A 408 0.65 12.08 -5.45
C THR A 408 -0.49 13.06 -5.17
N TYR A 409 -1.19 12.92 -4.05
CA TYR A 409 -2.21 13.89 -3.63
C TYR A 409 -1.62 15.29 -3.44
N ALA A 410 -0.48 15.39 -2.73
CA ALA A 410 0.16 16.66 -2.43
C ALA A 410 0.50 17.47 -3.70
N VAL A 411 0.91 16.79 -4.77
CA VAL A 411 1.28 17.44 -6.03
C VAL A 411 0.06 17.68 -6.93
N LEU A 412 -0.83 16.70 -7.04
CA LEU A 412 -1.88 16.74 -8.07
C LEU A 412 -3.11 17.53 -7.63
N PHE A 413 -3.57 17.46 -6.39
CA PHE A 413 -4.77 18.17 -5.98
C PHE A 413 -4.68 19.70 -6.13
N PRO A 414 -3.58 20.38 -5.72
CA PRO A 414 -3.43 21.81 -5.91
C PRO A 414 -3.46 22.26 -7.39
N VAL A 415 -3.13 21.37 -8.31
CA VAL A 415 -3.13 21.65 -9.76
C VAL A 415 -4.45 21.19 -10.42
N ALA A 416 -4.91 19.99 -10.08
CA ALA A 416 -6.08 19.37 -10.72
C ALA A 416 -7.38 20.12 -10.40
N MET A 417 -7.55 20.61 -9.17
CA MET A 417 -8.80 21.29 -8.80
C MET A 417 -8.97 22.65 -9.49
N PRO A 418 -7.98 23.57 -9.48
CA PRO A 418 -8.07 24.81 -10.26
C PRO A 418 -8.21 24.55 -11.76
N LEU A 419 -7.49 23.54 -12.32
CA LEU A 419 -7.62 23.17 -13.72
C LEU A 419 -9.05 22.71 -14.04
N ALA A 420 -9.62 21.80 -13.26
CA ALA A 420 -10.99 21.30 -13.46
C ALA A 420 -11.99 22.46 -13.39
N TRP A 421 -11.88 23.34 -12.41
CA TRP A 421 -12.76 24.49 -12.26
C TRP A 421 -12.62 25.49 -13.40
N SER A 422 -11.41 25.70 -13.94
CA SER A 422 -11.18 26.61 -15.08
C SER A 422 -11.72 26.07 -16.39
N VAL A 423 -11.71 24.75 -16.58
CA VAL A 423 -12.20 24.06 -17.77
C VAL A 423 -13.73 24.02 -17.80
N HIS A 424 -14.34 23.65 -16.66
CA HIS A 424 -15.81 23.64 -16.52
C HIS A 424 -16.17 23.95 -15.07
N PRO A 425 -16.66 25.18 -14.78
CA PRO A 425 -16.93 25.65 -13.41
C PRO A 425 -18.27 25.12 -12.89
N ASP A 426 -18.38 23.81 -12.72
CA ASP A 426 -19.53 23.08 -12.22
C ASP A 426 -19.14 22.18 -11.04
N PRO A 427 -19.86 22.21 -9.89
CA PRO A 427 -19.55 21.38 -8.73
C PRO A 427 -19.63 19.87 -8.99
N ALA A 428 -20.52 19.39 -9.86
CA ALA A 428 -20.62 17.96 -10.19
C ALA A 428 -19.42 17.52 -11.02
N PHE A 429 -19.00 18.34 -12.00
CA PHE A 429 -17.81 18.12 -12.78
C PHE A 429 -16.56 18.10 -11.90
N LEU A 430 -16.44 19.07 -10.99
CA LEU A 430 -15.34 19.12 -10.02
C LEU A 430 -15.31 17.86 -9.14
N THR A 431 -16.48 17.35 -8.73
CA THR A 431 -16.60 16.12 -7.94
C THR A 431 -16.08 14.90 -8.70
N LEU A 432 -16.36 14.79 -10.01
CA LEU A 432 -15.79 13.73 -10.85
C LEU A 432 -14.26 13.82 -10.94
N CYS A 433 -13.75 15.03 -11.16
CA CYS A 433 -12.29 15.26 -11.22
C CYS A 433 -11.60 14.94 -9.89
N PHE A 434 -12.19 15.37 -8.78
CA PHE A 434 -11.71 15.07 -7.44
C PHE A 434 -11.65 13.56 -7.18
N ALA A 435 -12.74 12.85 -7.48
CA ALA A 435 -12.84 11.41 -7.30
C ALA A 435 -11.86 10.65 -8.23
N ALA A 436 -11.62 11.15 -9.44
CA ALA A 436 -10.64 10.60 -10.37
C ALA A 436 -9.20 10.69 -9.83
N VAL A 437 -8.83 11.85 -9.26
CA VAL A 437 -7.53 12.03 -8.60
C VAL A 437 -7.41 11.11 -7.38
N THR A 438 -8.47 11.03 -6.56
CA THR A 438 -8.48 10.15 -5.38
C THR A 438 -8.28 8.69 -5.78
N GLY A 439 -9.05 8.21 -6.74
CA GLY A 439 -8.97 6.82 -7.22
C GLY A 439 -7.66 6.50 -7.94
N GLY A 440 -7.18 7.42 -8.78
CA GLY A 440 -5.90 7.24 -9.49
C GLY A 440 -4.70 7.11 -8.55
N SER A 441 -4.70 7.86 -7.44
CA SER A 441 -3.61 7.77 -6.46
C SER A 441 -3.55 6.41 -5.77
N VAL A 442 -4.69 5.84 -5.39
CA VAL A 442 -4.69 4.53 -4.73
C VAL A 442 -4.47 3.35 -5.69
N PHE A 443 -4.55 3.56 -7.01
CA PHE A 443 -4.08 2.57 -7.98
C PHE A 443 -2.57 2.32 -7.82
N GLY A 444 -1.78 3.37 -7.65
CA GLY A 444 -0.34 3.25 -7.45
C GLY A 444 -0.01 2.50 -6.15
N ASP A 445 -0.68 2.85 -5.05
CA ASP A 445 -0.53 2.12 -3.79
C ASP A 445 -0.83 0.63 -3.98
N GLN A 446 -1.94 0.31 -4.64
CA GLN A 446 -2.43 -1.05 -4.79
C GLN A 446 -1.54 -1.92 -5.69
N CYS A 447 -0.85 -1.41 -6.70
CA CYS A 447 -0.21 -2.28 -7.68
C CYS A 447 1.22 -1.90 -8.10
N SER A 448 1.79 -0.82 -7.54
CA SER A 448 3.19 -0.49 -7.81
C SER A 448 4.14 -1.40 -7.00
N PRO A 449 5.16 -2.01 -7.63
CA PRO A 449 6.12 -2.84 -6.93
C PRO A 449 7.00 -2.07 -5.92
N ILE A 450 6.94 -0.73 -5.96
CA ILE A 450 7.66 0.15 -5.04
C ILE A 450 6.72 0.80 -4.00
N SER A 451 5.45 0.41 -3.98
CA SER A 451 4.48 0.89 -2.99
C SER A 451 4.68 0.19 -1.65
N ASP A 452 4.55 0.95 -0.58
CA ASP A 452 4.59 0.43 0.79
C ASP A 452 3.45 -0.56 1.05
N THR A 453 2.25 -0.32 0.54
CA THR A 453 1.10 -1.21 0.73
C THR A 453 1.26 -2.52 -0.03
N THR A 454 1.75 -2.49 -1.27
CA THR A 454 2.03 -3.69 -2.06
C THR A 454 3.15 -4.52 -1.43
N ILE A 455 4.22 -3.87 -0.94
CA ILE A 455 5.30 -4.54 -0.22
C ILE A 455 4.79 -5.16 1.08
N LEU A 456 4.04 -4.40 1.87
CA LEU A 456 3.55 -4.87 3.18
C LEU A 456 2.47 -5.95 3.05
N SER A 457 1.61 -5.90 2.03
CA SER A 457 0.67 -6.99 1.76
C SER A 457 1.40 -8.28 1.38
N SER A 458 2.46 -8.19 0.57
CA SER A 458 3.33 -9.34 0.25
C SER A 458 4.00 -9.92 1.49
N VAL A 459 4.60 -9.05 2.34
CA VAL A 459 5.23 -9.47 3.61
C VAL A 459 4.21 -10.14 4.54
N ALA A 460 3.06 -9.51 4.74
CA ALA A 460 2.06 -9.97 5.70
C ALA A 460 1.39 -11.29 5.28
N THR A 461 1.25 -11.53 3.99
CA THR A 461 0.65 -12.76 3.44
C THR A 461 1.69 -13.82 3.08
N GLY A 462 2.98 -13.45 3.03
CA GLY A 462 4.08 -14.36 2.64
C GLY A 462 4.17 -14.59 1.14
N CYS A 463 3.67 -13.69 0.32
CA CYS A 463 3.74 -13.77 -1.13
C CYS A 463 5.07 -13.22 -1.67
N ASP A 464 5.56 -13.78 -2.77
CA ASP A 464 6.59 -13.13 -3.58
C ASP A 464 6.06 -11.80 -4.13
N LEU A 465 6.84 -10.72 -3.99
CA LEU A 465 6.42 -9.37 -4.39
C LEU A 465 6.06 -9.27 -5.87
N MET A 466 6.86 -9.89 -6.74
CA MET A 466 6.61 -9.80 -8.18
C MET A 466 5.49 -10.72 -8.64
N ASP A 467 5.27 -11.84 -7.94
CA ASP A 467 4.10 -12.69 -8.18
C ASP A 467 2.82 -11.96 -7.74
N HIS A 468 2.84 -11.28 -6.58
CA HIS A 468 1.75 -10.40 -6.17
C HIS A 468 1.46 -9.32 -7.22
N VAL A 469 2.44 -8.49 -7.58
CA VAL A 469 2.26 -7.41 -8.56
C VAL A 469 1.74 -7.92 -9.91
N THR A 470 2.35 -8.99 -10.45
CA THR A 470 2.00 -9.47 -11.80
C THR A 470 0.64 -10.19 -11.87
N THR A 471 0.15 -10.71 -10.75
CA THR A 471 -1.20 -11.32 -10.68
C THR A 471 -2.30 -10.29 -10.45
N GLN A 472 -2.02 -9.23 -9.69
CA GLN A 472 -2.99 -8.20 -9.34
C GLN A 472 -3.10 -7.09 -10.40
N LEU A 473 -2.00 -6.67 -11.04
CA LEU A 473 -1.98 -5.55 -11.99
C LEU A 473 -3.06 -5.65 -13.10
N PRO A 474 -3.28 -6.81 -13.73
CA PRO A 474 -4.37 -6.91 -14.73
C PRO A 474 -5.77 -6.66 -14.16
N LEU A 475 -6.03 -7.06 -12.90
CA LEU A 475 -7.31 -6.82 -12.23
C LEU A 475 -7.48 -5.34 -11.88
N ALA A 476 -6.43 -4.70 -11.37
CA ALA A 476 -6.41 -3.26 -11.12
C ALA A 476 -6.62 -2.45 -12.42
N MET A 477 -5.99 -2.87 -13.54
CA MET A 477 -6.20 -2.26 -14.85
C MET A 477 -7.63 -2.42 -15.37
N MET A 478 -8.31 -3.55 -15.09
CA MET A 478 -9.74 -3.73 -15.44
C MET A 478 -10.61 -2.73 -14.64
N ALA A 479 -10.35 -2.57 -13.34
CA ALA A 479 -11.04 -1.57 -12.52
C ALA A 479 -10.80 -0.15 -13.04
N ALA A 480 -9.56 0.18 -13.40
CA ALA A 480 -9.16 1.47 -13.95
C ALA A 480 -9.84 1.77 -15.30
N ALA A 481 -9.86 0.78 -16.20
CA ALA A 481 -10.52 0.93 -17.50
C ALA A 481 -12.04 1.17 -17.34
N GLY A 482 -12.69 0.42 -16.45
CA GLY A 482 -14.09 0.64 -16.11
C GLY A 482 -14.34 2.03 -15.51
N ALA A 483 -13.47 2.47 -14.61
CA ALA A 483 -13.54 3.79 -14.01
C ALA A 483 -13.35 4.91 -15.05
N ALA A 484 -12.33 4.81 -15.92
CA ALA A 484 -12.07 5.79 -16.98
C ALA A 484 -13.25 5.91 -17.94
N ALA A 485 -13.83 4.77 -18.35
CA ALA A 485 -15.00 4.76 -19.21
C ALA A 485 -16.19 5.46 -18.55
N LEU A 486 -16.47 5.14 -17.27
CA LEU A 486 -17.58 5.74 -16.55
C LEU A 486 -17.37 7.24 -16.28
N TYR A 487 -16.16 7.67 -15.96
CA TYR A 487 -15.84 9.10 -15.85
C TYR A 487 -16.09 9.84 -17.16
N THR A 488 -15.64 9.28 -18.30
CA THR A 488 -15.86 9.90 -19.61
C THR A 488 -17.36 10.00 -19.95
N VAL A 489 -18.12 8.93 -19.68
CA VAL A 489 -19.57 8.92 -19.91
C VAL A 489 -20.27 9.96 -19.05
N LEU A 490 -20.00 10.01 -17.75
CA LEU A 490 -20.63 10.97 -16.85
C LEU A 490 -20.23 12.41 -17.17
N ALA A 491 -18.97 12.66 -17.50
CA ALA A 491 -18.52 13.99 -17.92
C ALA A 491 -19.25 14.45 -19.18
N ALA A 492 -19.53 13.58 -20.15
CA ALA A 492 -20.29 13.90 -21.35
C ALA A 492 -21.77 14.28 -21.09
N PHE A 493 -22.33 13.92 -19.94
CA PHE A 493 -23.66 14.35 -19.53
C PHE A 493 -23.67 15.67 -18.74
N ILE A 494 -22.51 16.04 -18.15
CA ILE A 494 -22.38 17.25 -17.33
C ILE A 494 -21.91 18.44 -18.19
N VAL A 495 -20.96 18.20 -19.12
CA VAL A 495 -20.40 19.20 -20.04
C VAL A 495 -21.32 19.37 -21.25
#